data_57cf8076af5b97997a945cfc94a3e157
#
_entry.id   57cf8076af5b97997a945cfc94a3e157
#
_cell.length_a   1.000
_cell.length_b   1.000
_cell.length_c   1.000
_cell.angle_alpha   90.00
_cell.angle_beta   90.00
_cell.angle_gamma   90.00
#
_symmetry.space_group_name_H-M   'P 1'
#
loop_
_entity.id
_entity.type
_entity.pdbx_description
1 polymer ?
#
loop_
_entity_poly.entity_id
_entity_poly.type
_entity_poly.pdbx_seq_one_letter_code
_entity_poly.pdbx_strand_id
1 'polypeptide(L)'
;MSSAFENTVFEDPILNVIHLLNSIAQENPTAISLASGRPDDEQCDPSLIDKGLARYRVHVASTEHSLATRLCQYGKTSGIINEIIADYLQVDEGINVFNPESIVVCMGFQEACTLTLLAIFEGGGILLVPDPVFSGITGIAKLLGIKMLPVPMETFLDPVALRRIAEDLESRGEKIRALYAIPDFSNPTADSLSYHSRRAMLSLAHEMNFFILEDTAYRYFRYEGDEIASMKSMDSSRVFLLGSFSKSIFPGLRMGYVVAPEGTGVMPFSARLCKAKSLITVNTPALCQAVVGGLLLENNHSLKGLNRSRVLSYAKKRDHMIECLEREFPSRVDTPGTVTWNHPAGGFFINVSLPFVFGHSEMCECAKHFNVIVFPTSLFSLTNEAVTQVRLSFSNAAAAEITQAIGRFRAYVESRIRQMSPRGAAGD
;
A
#
# COMPACT_ATOMS: atom_id res chain seq x y z
N MET A 1 31.52 29.40 -5.94
CA MET A 1 30.81 29.22 -4.67
C MET A 1 29.85 28.03 -4.91
N SER A 2 30.27 26.84 -4.53
CA SER A 2 29.38 25.63 -4.54
C SER A 2 28.27 25.93 -3.54
N SER A 3 27.00 25.81 -3.98
CA SER A 3 25.88 26.14 -3.10
C SER A 3 25.82 25.15 -1.96
N ALA A 4 25.69 25.62 -0.73
CA ALA A 4 25.55 24.79 0.48
C ALA A 4 24.27 23.92 0.47
N PHE A 5 23.53 23.89 -0.64
CA PHE A 5 22.26 23.19 -0.86
C PHE A 5 22.36 22.07 -1.89
N GLU A 6 23.57 21.74 -2.40
CA GLU A 6 23.80 20.60 -3.27
C GLU A 6 23.73 19.29 -2.46
N ASN A 7 23.07 18.27 -3.01
CA ASN A 7 22.76 16.95 -2.39
C ASN A 7 21.65 16.99 -1.32
N THR A 8 20.48 17.46 -1.68
CA THR A 8 19.31 17.37 -0.81
C THR A 8 18.64 15.99 -0.93
N VAL A 9 17.97 15.55 0.12
CA VAL A 9 17.14 14.33 0.10
C VAL A 9 16.10 14.36 -1.02
N PHE A 10 15.69 15.55 -1.48
CA PHE A 10 14.71 15.75 -2.57
C PHE A 10 15.21 15.36 -3.96
N GLU A 11 16.52 15.16 -4.15
CA GLU A 11 17.10 14.66 -5.40
C GLU A 11 17.06 13.13 -5.51
N ASP A 12 16.67 12.44 -4.42
CA ASP A 12 16.57 10.99 -4.40
C ASP A 12 15.47 10.49 -5.35
N PRO A 13 15.79 9.61 -6.33
CA PRO A 13 14.82 9.11 -7.30
C PRO A 13 13.58 8.47 -6.68
N ILE A 14 13.69 7.88 -5.49
CA ILE A 14 12.57 7.21 -4.81
C ILE A 14 11.47 8.20 -4.42
N LEU A 15 11.81 9.47 -4.14
CA LEU A 15 10.85 10.52 -3.84
C LEU A 15 10.06 10.94 -5.08
N ASN A 16 10.59 10.67 -6.25
CA ASN A 16 9.97 11.04 -7.53
C ASN A 16 9.01 9.98 -8.06
N VAL A 17 8.97 8.77 -7.48
CA VAL A 17 8.16 7.64 -8.01
C VAL A 17 6.67 8.00 -8.17
N ILE A 18 6.07 8.69 -7.19
CA ILE A 18 4.66 9.10 -7.24
C ILE A 18 4.46 10.22 -8.27
N HIS A 19 5.39 11.16 -8.35
CA HIS A 19 5.39 12.22 -9.36
C HIS A 19 5.53 11.65 -10.77
N LEU A 20 6.44 10.71 -10.95
CA LEU A 20 6.69 10.04 -12.23
C LEU A 20 5.44 9.32 -12.76
N LEU A 21 4.69 8.64 -11.89
CA LEU A 21 3.42 8.02 -12.28
C LEU A 21 2.40 9.01 -12.84
N ASN A 22 2.36 10.21 -12.29
CA ASN A 22 1.43 11.23 -12.72
C ASN A 22 1.92 11.94 -13.99
N SER A 23 3.22 12.29 -14.07
CA SER A 23 3.80 13.01 -15.22
C SER A 23 3.74 12.19 -16.49
N ILE A 24 4.12 10.90 -16.44
CA ILE A 24 4.10 10.05 -17.64
C ILE A 24 2.69 9.89 -18.23
N ALA A 25 1.66 9.84 -17.39
CA ALA A 25 0.28 9.80 -17.87
C ALA A 25 -0.17 11.14 -18.48
N GLN A 26 0.27 12.26 -17.93
CA GLN A 26 -0.01 13.60 -18.49
C GLN A 26 0.72 13.83 -19.81
N GLU A 27 1.97 13.39 -19.93
CA GLU A 27 2.78 13.51 -21.14
C GLU A 27 2.29 12.59 -22.27
N ASN A 28 1.58 11.50 -21.93
CA ASN A 28 1.07 10.52 -22.89
C ASN A 28 -0.44 10.30 -22.72
N PRO A 29 -1.28 11.30 -23.00
CA PRO A 29 -2.72 11.28 -22.68
C PRO A 29 -3.53 10.24 -23.49
N THR A 30 -2.99 9.72 -24.58
CA THR A 30 -3.60 8.67 -25.39
C THR A 30 -3.17 7.25 -24.98
N ALA A 31 -2.19 7.14 -24.10
CA ALA A 31 -1.71 5.86 -23.63
C ALA A 31 -2.64 5.28 -22.55
N ILE A 32 -2.97 3.99 -22.70
CA ILE A 32 -3.74 3.27 -21.67
C ILE A 32 -2.80 2.98 -20.49
N SER A 33 -3.18 3.42 -19.29
CA SER A 33 -2.36 3.26 -18.10
C SER A 33 -2.76 2.02 -17.30
N LEU A 34 -1.86 1.03 -17.26
CA LEU A 34 -1.89 -0.08 -16.31
C LEU A 34 -0.94 0.14 -15.13
N ALA A 35 -0.53 1.39 -14.88
CA ALA A 35 0.44 1.74 -13.84
C ALA A 35 -0.21 2.18 -12.52
N SER A 36 -1.36 2.86 -12.58
CA SER A 36 -2.01 3.46 -11.41
C SER A 36 -2.82 2.43 -10.60
N GLY A 37 -2.49 2.25 -9.31
CA GLY A 37 -3.25 1.42 -8.38
C GLY A 37 -4.40 2.17 -7.68
N ARG A 38 -5.02 3.14 -8.34
CA ARG A 38 -6.21 3.81 -7.81
C ARG A 38 -7.47 2.95 -8.02
N PRO A 39 -8.50 3.10 -7.18
CA PRO A 39 -9.80 2.48 -7.44
C PRO A 39 -10.40 2.93 -8.77
N ASP A 40 -11.32 2.12 -9.27
CA ASP A 40 -12.11 2.38 -10.46
C ASP A 40 -12.97 3.64 -10.29
N ASP A 41 -12.85 4.56 -11.23
CA ASP A 41 -13.62 5.81 -11.22
C ASP A 41 -15.14 5.54 -11.36
N GLU A 42 -15.53 4.49 -12.09
CA GLU A 42 -16.95 4.10 -12.27
C GLU A 42 -17.59 3.58 -10.96
N GLN A 43 -16.76 3.16 -10.00
CA GLN A 43 -17.20 2.70 -8.69
C GLN A 43 -17.15 3.79 -7.60
N CYS A 44 -16.75 5.00 -7.96
CA CYS A 44 -16.80 6.16 -7.10
C CYS A 44 -18.21 6.79 -7.16
N ASP A 45 -19.09 6.40 -6.22
CA ASP A 45 -20.45 6.95 -6.12
C ASP A 45 -20.47 8.22 -5.25
N PRO A 46 -20.62 9.42 -5.82
CA PRO A 46 -20.69 10.67 -5.05
C PRO A 46 -21.85 10.71 -4.03
N SER A 47 -22.93 9.96 -4.26
CA SER A 47 -24.08 9.89 -3.34
C SER A 47 -23.69 9.33 -1.96
N LEU A 48 -22.57 8.60 -1.87
CA LEU A 48 -22.06 8.10 -0.59
C LEU A 48 -21.65 9.24 0.35
N ILE A 49 -21.28 10.41 -0.18
CA ILE A 49 -20.95 11.59 0.64
C ILE A 49 -22.20 12.05 1.40
N ASP A 50 -23.30 12.26 0.69
CA ASP A 50 -24.56 12.72 1.28
C ASP A 50 -25.15 11.68 2.23
N LYS A 51 -25.12 10.40 1.86
CA LYS A 51 -25.55 9.27 2.71
C LYS A 51 -24.76 9.21 4.01
N GLY A 52 -23.42 9.29 3.92
CA GLY A 52 -22.55 9.28 5.08
C GLY A 52 -22.82 10.45 6.01
N LEU A 53 -22.87 11.68 5.47
CA LEU A 53 -23.18 12.88 6.26
C LEU A 53 -24.55 12.80 6.92
N ALA A 54 -25.59 12.40 6.19
CA ALA A 54 -26.94 12.26 6.72
C ALA A 54 -26.98 11.26 7.89
N ARG A 55 -26.39 10.08 7.72
CA ARG A 55 -26.32 9.05 8.74
C ARG A 55 -25.54 9.48 9.99
N TYR A 56 -24.41 10.17 9.79
CA TYR A 56 -23.61 10.70 10.90
C TYR A 56 -24.37 11.79 11.67
N ARG A 57 -25.12 12.66 10.99
CA ARG A 57 -25.98 13.67 11.63
C ARG A 57 -27.01 13.03 12.56
N VAL A 58 -27.66 11.96 12.12
CA VAL A 58 -28.62 11.19 12.95
C VAL A 58 -27.92 10.61 14.18
N HIS A 59 -26.71 10.04 14.00
CA HIS A 59 -25.91 9.50 15.10
C HIS A 59 -25.57 10.58 16.14
N VAL A 60 -25.08 11.74 15.70
CA VAL A 60 -24.74 12.85 16.61
C VAL A 60 -25.97 13.41 17.31
N ALA A 61 -27.13 13.49 16.64
CA ALA A 61 -28.37 13.98 17.24
C ALA A 61 -28.88 13.07 18.39
N SER A 62 -28.47 11.81 18.42
CA SER A 62 -28.76 10.87 19.51
C SER A 62 -27.76 10.98 20.69
N THR A 63 -26.74 11.85 20.57
CA THR A 63 -25.76 12.11 21.61
C THR A 63 -25.94 13.53 22.19
N GLU A 64 -25.32 13.82 23.31
CA GLU A 64 -25.38 15.16 23.95
C GLU A 64 -24.55 16.24 23.21
N HIS A 65 -23.89 15.89 22.10
CA HIS A 65 -22.99 16.78 21.38
C HIS A 65 -23.69 17.64 20.34
N SER A 66 -23.35 18.93 20.29
CA SER A 66 -23.79 19.81 19.19
C SER A 66 -23.13 19.42 17.88
N LEU A 67 -23.95 19.21 16.83
CA LEU A 67 -23.47 18.93 15.47
C LEU A 67 -22.56 20.07 14.97
N ALA A 68 -22.94 21.32 15.22
CA ALA A 68 -22.17 22.50 14.82
C ALA A 68 -20.77 22.49 15.45
N THR A 69 -20.68 22.22 16.75
CA THR A 69 -19.38 22.11 17.44
C THR A 69 -18.55 20.95 16.86
N ARG A 70 -19.19 19.80 16.59
CA ARG A 70 -18.48 18.62 16.09
C ARG A 70 -17.93 18.78 14.66
N LEU A 71 -18.63 19.49 13.80
CA LEU A 71 -18.27 19.60 12.38
C LEU A 71 -17.60 20.93 12.01
N CYS A 72 -17.84 22.01 12.78
CA CYS A 72 -17.42 23.38 12.42
C CYS A 72 -16.32 23.93 13.31
N GLN A 73 -15.97 23.25 14.39
CA GLN A 73 -14.87 23.65 15.29
C GLN A 73 -13.70 22.67 15.25
N TYR A 74 -12.58 23.08 15.81
CA TYR A 74 -11.47 22.18 16.06
C TYR A 74 -11.91 21.02 16.94
N GLY A 75 -11.71 19.80 16.43
CA GLY A 75 -12.04 18.57 17.15
C GLY A 75 -10.82 18.02 17.94
N LYS A 76 -11.03 16.85 18.55
CA LYS A 76 -9.94 16.09 19.16
C LYS A 76 -8.88 15.76 18.11
N THR A 77 -7.61 15.86 18.48
CA THR A 77 -6.50 15.47 17.60
C THR A 77 -6.53 13.97 17.24
N SER A 78 -6.96 13.11 18.17
CA SER A 78 -7.15 11.68 17.92
C SER A 78 -8.27 11.39 16.92
N GLY A 79 -9.26 12.27 16.78
CA GLY A 79 -10.40 12.09 15.85
C GLY A 79 -11.75 12.18 16.56
N ILE A 80 -12.83 12.12 15.75
CA ILE A 80 -14.23 12.19 16.23
C ILE A 80 -15.03 10.92 15.94
N ILE A 81 -14.42 9.91 15.30
CA ILE A 81 -15.05 8.64 14.91
C ILE A 81 -14.31 7.42 15.46
N ASN A 82 -13.52 7.60 16.49
CA ASN A 82 -12.65 6.55 17.06
C ASN A 82 -13.46 5.33 17.51
N GLU A 83 -14.60 5.53 18.20
CA GLU A 83 -15.50 4.47 18.63
C GLU A 83 -16.07 3.70 17.44
N ILE A 84 -16.52 4.43 16.40
CA ILE A 84 -17.07 3.82 15.17
C ILE A 84 -16.00 3.00 14.45
N ILE A 85 -14.71 3.45 14.46
CA ILE A 85 -13.61 2.67 13.90
C ILE A 85 -13.31 1.44 14.77
N ALA A 86 -13.39 1.55 16.10
CA ALA A 86 -13.20 0.41 16.99
C ALA A 86 -14.26 -0.68 16.73
N ASP A 87 -15.53 -0.29 16.60
CA ASP A 87 -16.63 -1.20 16.27
C ASP A 87 -16.42 -1.87 14.91
N TYR A 88 -16.02 -1.10 13.91
CA TYR A 88 -15.71 -1.65 12.59
C TYR A 88 -14.55 -2.66 12.62
N LEU A 89 -13.49 -2.38 13.37
CA LEU A 89 -12.36 -3.30 13.52
C LEU A 89 -12.76 -4.58 14.22
N GLN A 90 -13.66 -4.49 15.21
CA GLN A 90 -14.22 -5.66 15.88
C GLN A 90 -15.05 -6.52 14.91
N VAL A 91 -15.93 -5.89 14.11
CA VAL A 91 -16.84 -6.58 13.20
C VAL A 91 -16.11 -7.25 12.04
N ASP A 92 -15.24 -6.51 11.36
CA ASP A 92 -14.59 -6.99 10.14
C ASP A 92 -13.28 -7.75 10.40
N GLU A 93 -12.55 -7.41 11.46
CA GLU A 93 -11.18 -7.90 11.70
C GLU A 93 -11.03 -8.74 12.97
N GLY A 94 -12.05 -8.78 13.82
CA GLY A 94 -11.96 -9.41 15.14
C GLY A 94 -10.95 -8.72 16.07
N ILE A 95 -10.62 -7.44 15.81
CA ILE A 95 -9.68 -6.67 16.62
C ILE A 95 -10.45 -5.98 17.73
N ASN A 96 -10.20 -6.39 18.97
CA ASN A 96 -10.74 -5.72 20.15
C ASN A 96 -9.90 -4.49 20.49
N VAL A 97 -10.44 -3.30 20.27
CA VAL A 97 -9.84 -2.05 20.72
C VAL A 97 -10.51 -1.61 22.01
N PHE A 98 -9.95 -2.04 23.15
CA PHE A 98 -10.52 -1.73 24.47
C PHE A 98 -10.55 -0.24 24.81
N ASN A 99 -9.60 0.51 24.28
CA ASN A 99 -9.57 1.96 24.44
C ASN A 99 -9.59 2.64 23.06
N PRO A 100 -10.71 3.23 22.62
CA PRO A 100 -10.80 3.95 21.36
C PRO A 100 -9.81 5.11 21.20
N GLU A 101 -9.28 5.67 22.31
CA GLU A 101 -8.23 6.69 22.27
C GLU A 101 -6.85 6.13 21.83
N SER A 102 -6.71 4.80 21.70
CA SER A 102 -5.56 4.19 21.03
C SER A 102 -5.59 4.34 19.50
N ILE A 103 -6.74 4.73 18.95
CA ILE A 103 -6.93 5.03 17.52
C ILE A 103 -6.62 6.52 17.30
N VAL A 104 -5.82 6.81 16.29
CA VAL A 104 -5.59 8.18 15.81
C VAL A 104 -6.03 8.27 14.35
N VAL A 105 -7.08 9.04 14.11
CA VAL A 105 -7.60 9.29 12.75
C VAL A 105 -6.68 10.25 12.02
N CYS A 106 -6.34 9.92 10.77
CA CYS A 106 -5.30 10.59 9.99
C CYS A 106 -5.80 11.02 8.60
N MET A 107 -5.10 11.99 8.01
CA MET A 107 -5.31 12.43 6.61
C MET A 107 -4.75 11.39 5.62
N GLY A 108 -5.33 10.19 5.64
CA GLY A 108 -4.90 9.04 4.85
C GLY A 108 -3.66 8.35 5.41
N PHE A 109 -3.23 7.31 4.69
CA PHE A 109 -2.09 6.47 5.08
C PHE A 109 -0.79 7.25 5.26
N GLN A 110 -0.51 8.25 4.41
CA GLN A 110 0.76 8.97 4.46
C GLN A 110 0.97 9.69 5.80
N GLU A 111 -0.05 10.35 6.32
CA GLU A 111 0.04 10.95 7.65
C GLU A 111 0.14 9.87 8.74
N ALA A 112 -0.66 8.81 8.65
CA ALA A 112 -0.60 7.69 9.60
C ALA A 112 0.82 7.10 9.67
N CYS A 113 1.45 6.87 8.54
CA CYS A 113 2.82 6.38 8.42
C CYS A 113 3.83 7.38 9.01
N THR A 114 3.75 8.66 8.63
CA THR A 114 4.65 9.72 9.14
C THR A 114 4.61 9.82 10.66
N LEU A 115 3.41 9.90 11.23
CA LEU A 115 3.24 9.99 12.68
C LEU A 115 3.79 8.76 13.40
N THR A 116 3.57 7.57 12.84
CA THR A 116 4.06 6.31 13.43
C THR A 116 5.57 6.24 13.40
N LEU A 117 6.21 6.60 12.30
CA LEU A 117 7.66 6.64 12.18
C LEU A 117 8.27 7.67 13.15
N LEU A 118 7.70 8.87 13.27
CA LEU A 118 8.12 9.86 14.23
C LEU A 118 8.02 9.35 15.67
N ALA A 119 6.95 8.64 16.02
CA ALA A 119 6.73 8.13 17.37
C ALA A 119 7.68 6.99 17.77
N ILE A 120 8.16 6.19 16.79
CA ILE A 120 9.00 5.01 17.03
C ILE A 120 10.49 5.32 16.94
N PHE A 121 10.91 6.17 16.00
CA PHE A 121 12.31 6.37 15.63
C PHE A 121 12.98 7.57 16.32
N GLU A 122 12.39 8.17 17.37
CA GLU A 122 12.98 9.26 18.16
C GLU A 122 14.41 8.94 18.66
N GLY A 123 14.68 7.68 18.99
CA GLY A 123 16.01 7.20 19.42
C GLY A 123 16.82 6.51 18.33
N GLY A 124 16.53 6.73 17.05
CA GLY A 124 17.20 6.07 15.91
C GLY A 124 16.86 4.59 15.80
N GLY A 125 17.65 3.84 15.00
CA GLY A 125 17.50 2.42 14.73
C GLY A 125 17.14 2.13 13.29
N ILE A 126 16.80 0.87 12.99
CA ILE A 126 16.58 0.36 11.64
C ILE A 126 15.11 0.05 11.43
N LEU A 127 14.58 0.47 10.28
CA LEU A 127 13.32 0.01 9.70
C LEU A 127 13.63 -1.12 8.71
N LEU A 128 13.19 -2.35 9.03
CA LEU A 128 13.21 -3.44 8.06
C LEU A 128 12.05 -3.27 7.08
N VAL A 129 12.33 -3.37 5.80
CA VAL A 129 11.32 -3.29 4.74
C VAL A 129 11.52 -4.43 3.74
N PRO A 130 10.44 -5.04 3.18
CA PRO A 130 10.62 -5.94 2.05
C PRO A 130 11.15 -5.16 0.84
N ASP A 131 11.83 -5.83 -0.08
CA ASP A 131 12.28 -5.23 -1.32
C ASP A 131 11.84 -6.11 -2.51
N PRO A 132 11.07 -5.57 -3.44
CA PRO A 132 10.56 -4.20 -3.54
C PRO A 132 9.43 -3.88 -2.56
N VAL A 133 9.22 -2.58 -2.27
CA VAL A 133 8.24 -2.10 -1.28
C VAL A 133 7.53 -0.82 -1.75
N PHE A 134 6.35 -0.57 -1.21
CA PHE A 134 5.58 0.64 -1.49
C PHE A 134 6.40 1.92 -1.24
N SER A 135 6.55 2.74 -2.28
CA SER A 135 7.38 3.97 -2.26
C SER A 135 6.93 5.02 -1.23
N GLY A 136 5.70 4.94 -0.73
CA GLY A 136 5.21 5.85 0.31
C GLY A 136 5.94 5.70 1.64
N ILE A 137 6.20 4.45 2.10
CA ILE A 137 6.94 4.23 3.35
C ILE A 137 8.42 4.61 3.19
N THR A 138 9.04 4.24 2.06
CA THR A 138 10.46 4.52 1.81
C THR A 138 10.73 6.00 1.63
N GLY A 139 9.86 6.71 0.91
CA GLY A 139 9.96 8.16 0.75
C GLY A 139 9.84 8.90 2.08
N ILE A 140 8.85 8.55 2.93
CA ILE A 140 8.69 9.15 4.25
C ILE A 140 9.90 8.84 5.14
N ALA A 141 10.35 7.57 5.17
CA ALA A 141 11.51 7.19 5.98
C ALA A 141 12.77 7.96 5.58
N LYS A 142 13.01 8.16 4.27
CA LYS A 142 14.13 8.98 3.77
C LYS A 142 13.99 10.45 4.18
N LEU A 143 12.82 11.05 4.04
CA LEU A 143 12.55 12.43 4.49
C LEU A 143 12.78 12.62 5.98
N LEU A 144 12.54 11.59 6.79
CA LEU A 144 12.76 11.59 8.23
C LEU A 144 14.19 11.17 8.62
N GLY A 145 15.08 10.85 7.68
CA GLY A 145 16.44 10.39 7.94
C GLY A 145 16.52 9.02 8.62
N ILE A 146 15.51 8.17 8.45
CA ILE A 146 15.46 6.84 9.07
C ILE A 146 16.26 5.85 8.23
N LYS A 147 17.18 5.13 8.89
CA LYS A 147 17.94 4.03 8.27
C LYS A 147 16.98 2.88 7.92
N MET A 148 16.92 2.53 6.65
CA MET A 148 16.17 1.37 6.17
C MET A 148 17.12 0.24 5.83
N LEU A 149 16.71 -1.00 6.10
CA LEU A 149 17.34 -2.21 5.58
C LEU A 149 16.35 -2.94 4.67
N PRO A 150 16.58 -2.93 3.36
CA PRO A 150 15.80 -3.72 2.42
C PRO A 150 16.12 -5.22 2.58
N VAL A 151 15.06 -6.03 2.57
CA VAL A 151 15.16 -7.50 2.64
C VAL A 151 14.46 -8.05 1.40
N PRO A 152 15.15 -8.83 0.55
CA PRO A 152 14.53 -9.44 -0.62
C PRO A 152 13.22 -10.16 -0.26
N MET A 153 12.17 -10.01 -1.08
CA MET A 153 10.83 -10.48 -0.75
C MET A 153 10.80 -11.98 -0.39
N GLU A 154 11.55 -12.81 -1.11
CA GLU A 154 11.65 -14.25 -0.81
C GLU A 154 12.22 -14.52 0.59
N THR A 155 13.25 -13.77 0.99
CA THR A 155 13.85 -13.83 2.33
C THR A 155 12.88 -13.27 3.39
N PHE A 156 12.15 -12.22 3.04
CA PHE A 156 11.16 -11.60 3.93
C PHE A 156 9.98 -12.55 4.21
N LEU A 157 9.61 -13.38 3.25
CA LEU A 157 8.57 -14.40 3.39
C LEU A 157 9.04 -15.64 4.16
N ASP A 158 10.36 -15.89 4.24
CA ASP A 158 10.95 -17.01 4.97
C ASP A 158 11.28 -16.62 6.42
N PRO A 159 10.56 -17.15 7.42
CA PRO A 159 10.78 -16.83 8.82
C PRO A 159 12.20 -17.15 9.34
N VAL A 160 12.84 -18.19 8.80
CA VAL A 160 14.18 -18.60 9.23
C VAL A 160 15.22 -17.64 8.69
N ALA A 161 15.09 -17.25 7.43
CA ALA A 161 16.01 -16.30 6.81
C ALA A 161 15.88 -14.91 7.44
N LEU A 162 14.66 -14.45 7.70
CA LEU A 162 14.39 -13.16 8.37
C LEU A 162 14.99 -13.13 9.79
N ARG A 163 14.87 -14.23 10.55
CA ARG A 163 15.48 -14.37 11.87
C ARG A 163 17.00 -14.20 11.81
N ARG A 164 17.67 -14.85 10.87
CA ARG A 164 19.14 -14.74 10.70
C ARG A 164 19.59 -13.31 10.45
N ILE A 165 18.85 -12.55 9.64
CA ILE A 165 19.11 -11.13 9.43
C ILE A 165 18.99 -10.35 10.73
N ALA A 166 17.96 -10.60 11.51
CA ALA A 166 17.73 -9.90 12.77
C ALA A 166 18.81 -10.22 13.80
N GLU A 167 19.24 -11.48 13.93
CA GLU A 167 20.33 -11.93 14.80
C GLU A 167 21.69 -11.34 14.38
N ASP A 168 21.97 -11.26 13.08
CA ASP A 168 23.19 -10.63 12.56
C ASP A 168 23.24 -9.13 12.89
N LEU A 169 22.14 -8.40 12.74
CA LEU A 169 22.05 -6.99 13.14
C LEU A 169 22.29 -6.81 14.64
N GLU A 170 21.66 -7.62 15.47
CA GLU A 170 21.82 -7.58 16.92
C GLU A 170 23.29 -7.85 17.31
N SER A 171 23.96 -8.83 16.67
CA SER A 171 25.36 -9.14 16.91
C SER A 171 26.32 -7.98 16.61
N ARG A 172 25.93 -7.09 15.70
CA ARG A 172 26.64 -5.85 15.34
C ARG A 172 26.26 -4.66 16.24
N GLY A 173 25.37 -4.85 17.21
CA GLY A 173 24.85 -3.77 18.04
C GLY A 173 23.87 -2.85 17.31
N GLU A 174 23.38 -3.25 16.13
CA GLU A 174 22.38 -2.51 15.36
C GLU A 174 20.98 -2.89 15.83
N LYS A 175 20.17 -1.88 16.17
CA LYS A 175 18.84 -2.10 16.74
C LYS A 175 17.75 -1.97 15.69
N ILE A 176 17.00 -3.04 15.47
CA ILE A 176 15.74 -2.98 14.73
C ILE A 176 14.73 -2.24 15.62
N ARG A 177 14.04 -1.25 15.05
CA ARG A 177 12.94 -0.53 15.72
C ARG A 177 11.59 -0.97 15.22
N ALA A 178 11.48 -1.20 13.91
CA ALA A 178 10.26 -1.66 13.32
C ALA A 178 10.52 -2.50 12.06
N LEU A 179 9.52 -3.33 11.72
CA LEU A 179 9.39 -4.04 10.46
C LEU A 179 8.09 -3.55 9.80
N TYR A 180 8.17 -3.13 8.53
CA TYR A 180 6.99 -2.77 7.74
C TYR A 180 6.54 -3.91 6.87
N ALA A 181 5.24 -4.19 6.86
CA ALA A 181 4.65 -5.21 6.00
C ALA A 181 3.26 -4.79 5.49
N ILE A 182 2.96 -5.19 4.24
CA ILE A 182 1.61 -5.24 3.68
C ILE A 182 1.25 -6.72 3.62
N PRO A 183 0.57 -7.27 4.65
CA PRO A 183 0.40 -8.72 4.78
C PRO A 183 -0.55 -9.34 3.76
N ASP A 184 -1.42 -8.54 3.17
CA ASP A 184 -2.40 -8.98 2.18
C ASP A 184 -2.21 -8.21 0.88
N PHE A 185 -1.83 -8.93 -0.19
CA PHE A 185 -1.71 -8.40 -1.56
C PHE A 185 -0.78 -7.20 -1.68
N SER A 186 0.47 -7.40 -1.28
CA SER A 186 1.51 -6.38 -1.21
C SER A 186 1.62 -5.54 -2.49
N ASN A 187 1.85 -4.27 -2.33
CA ASN A 187 2.24 -3.37 -3.42
C ASN A 187 3.78 -3.19 -3.38
N PRO A 188 4.53 -3.59 -4.44
CA PRO A 188 4.08 -3.84 -5.82
C PRO A 188 3.83 -5.31 -6.19
N THR A 189 4.24 -6.29 -5.40
CA THR A 189 4.41 -7.69 -5.79
C THR A 189 3.13 -8.52 -5.80
N ALA A 190 2.08 -8.04 -5.12
CA ALA A 190 0.83 -8.74 -4.86
C ALA A 190 0.95 -10.01 -3.99
N ASP A 191 2.10 -10.23 -3.35
CA ASP A 191 2.31 -11.32 -2.39
C ASP A 191 1.48 -11.15 -1.13
N SER A 192 1.20 -12.27 -0.46
CA SER A 192 0.53 -12.29 0.83
C SER A 192 1.31 -13.13 1.84
N LEU A 193 1.41 -12.64 3.09
CA LEU A 193 2.01 -13.37 4.19
C LEU A 193 1.09 -14.50 4.65
N SER A 194 1.61 -15.71 4.73
CA SER A 194 0.90 -16.84 5.32
C SER A 194 0.64 -16.62 6.82
N TYR A 195 -0.30 -17.38 7.37
CA TYR A 195 -0.53 -17.39 8.82
C TYR A 195 0.76 -17.71 9.59
N HIS A 196 1.54 -18.69 9.10
CA HIS A 196 2.82 -19.07 9.71
C HIS A 196 3.83 -17.94 9.70
N SER A 197 4.00 -17.25 8.57
CA SER A 197 4.91 -16.10 8.45
C SER A 197 4.50 -14.95 9.38
N ARG A 198 3.19 -14.64 9.48
CA ARG A 198 2.68 -13.61 10.42
C ARG A 198 3.00 -13.96 11.87
N ARG A 199 2.76 -15.21 12.29
CA ARG A 199 3.08 -15.71 13.65
C ARG A 199 4.58 -15.65 13.95
N ALA A 200 5.40 -16.05 13.00
CA ALA A 200 6.84 -16.03 13.17
C ALA A 200 7.42 -14.61 13.30
N MET A 201 6.91 -13.65 12.48
CA MET A 201 7.27 -12.24 12.59
C MET A 201 6.87 -11.64 13.95
N LEU A 202 5.70 -11.98 14.47
CA LEU A 202 5.27 -11.57 15.80
C LEU A 202 6.17 -12.13 16.91
N SER A 203 6.53 -13.43 16.84
CA SER A 203 7.49 -14.04 17.77
C SER A 203 8.83 -13.31 17.76
N LEU A 204 9.36 -13.07 16.57
CA LEU A 204 10.62 -12.35 16.38
C LEU A 204 10.56 -10.92 16.93
N ALA A 205 9.43 -10.22 16.72
CA ALA A 205 9.20 -8.87 17.24
C ALA A 205 9.20 -8.82 18.77
N HIS A 206 8.67 -9.86 19.42
CA HIS A 206 8.74 -10.00 20.89
C HIS A 206 10.15 -10.27 21.37
N GLU A 207 10.81 -11.26 20.79
CA GLU A 207 12.14 -11.70 21.18
C GLU A 207 13.18 -10.57 21.07
N MET A 208 13.13 -9.82 19.97
CA MET A 208 14.09 -8.74 19.67
C MET A 208 13.57 -7.33 20.00
N ASN A 209 12.40 -7.24 20.62
CA ASN A 209 11.82 -6.00 21.11
C ASN A 209 11.68 -4.88 20.07
N PHE A 210 11.09 -5.20 18.90
CA PHE A 210 10.72 -4.24 17.86
C PHE A 210 9.21 -4.24 17.59
N PHE A 211 8.73 -3.28 16.79
CA PHE A 211 7.33 -3.16 16.39
C PHE A 211 7.10 -3.61 14.95
N ILE A 212 5.88 -4.04 14.65
CA ILE A 212 5.43 -4.31 13.29
C ILE A 212 4.50 -3.18 12.86
N LEU A 213 4.74 -2.61 11.67
CA LEU A 213 3.85 -1.68 11.00
C LEU A 213 3.04 -2.46 9.98
N GLU A 214 1.81 -2.80 10.34
CA GLU A 214 0.89 -3.58 9.50
C GLU A 214 0.05 -2.64 8.64
N ASP A 215 0.32 -2.59 7.33
CA ASP A 215 -0.45 -1.84 6.34
C ASP A 215 -1.55 -2.71 5.75
N THR A 216 -2.81 -2.30 5.92
CA THR A 216 -3.99 -3.07 5.54
C THR A 216 -4.76 -2.48 4.35
N ALA A 217 -4.09 -1.68 3.50
CA ALA A 217 -4.76 -0.95 2.41
C ALA A 217 -5.53 -1.84 1.43
N TYR A 218 -5.10 -3.09 1.20
CA TYR A 218 -5.69 -4.00 0.20
C TYR A 218 -6.47 -5.16 0.80
N ARG A 219 -6.51 -5.33 2.11
CA ARG A 219 -7.06 -6.48 2.82
C ARG A 219 -8.49 -6.85 2.39
N TYR A 220 -9.35 -5.87 2.11
CA TYR A 220 -10.75 -6.08 1.71
C TYR A 220 -10.94 -6.58 0.28
N PHE A 221 -9.89 -6.60 -0.52
CA PHE A 221 -9.94 -7.00 -1.93
C PHE A 221 -9.37 -8.39 -2.13
N ARG A 222 -9.86 -9.36 -1.34
CA ARG A 222 -9.58 -10.78 -1.49
C ARG A 222 -10.61 -11.40 -2.44
N TYR A 223 -10.14 -12.12 -3.44
CA TYR A 223 -10.95 -12.77 -4.48
C TYR A 223 -11.04 -14.27 -4.27
N GLU A 224 -10.00 -14.87 -3.70
CA GLU A 224 -9.86 -16.32 -3.50
C GLU A 224 -9.19 -16.63 -2.15
N GLY A 225 -9.44 -17.87 -1.70
CA GLY A 225 -8.87 -18.40 -0.46
C GLY A 225 -9.49 -17.81 0.81
N ASP A 226 -9.09 -18.36 1.94
CA ASP A 226 -9.58 -17.94 3.24
C ASP A 226 -8.90 -16.66 3.73
N GLU A 227 -9.60 -15.88 4.53
CA GLU A 227 -9.04 -14.72 5.21
C GLU A 227 -8.04 -15.18 6.27
N ILE A 228 -6.88 -14.50 6.29
CA ILE A 228 -5.88 -14.70 7.33
C ILE A 228 -6.03 -13.57 8.35
N ALA A 229 -6.08 -13.91 9.62
CA ALA A 229 -6.18 -12.95 10.71
C ALA A 229 -5.07 -11.89 10.61
N SER A 230 -5.38 -10.62 10.93
CA SER A 230 -4.36 -9.57 10.96
C SER A 230 -3.36 -9.81 12.08
N MET A 231 -2.13 -9.30 11.93
CA MET A 231 -1.14 -9.41 13.00
C MET A 231 -1.59 -8.63 14.23
N LYS A 232 -2.31 -7.52 14.05
CA LYS A 232 -2.91 -6.75 15.16
C LYS A 232 -3.92 -7.55 15.96
N SER A 233 -4.75 -8.39 15.30
CA SER A 233 -5.70 -9.26 16.02
C SER A 233 -5.01 -10.41 16.76
N MET A 234 -3.83 -10.82 16.28
CA MET A 234 -3.02 -11.87 16.94
C MET A 234 -2.23 -11.32 18.13
N ASP A 235 -1.82 -10.05 18.07
CA ASP A 235 -1.01 -9.38 19.10
C ASP A 235 -1.22 -7.86 19.09
N SER A 236 -1.94 -7.37 20.08
CA SER A 236 -2.21 -5.93 20.23
C SER A 236 -1.01 -5.14 20.73
N SER A 237 0.01 -5.78 21.31
CA SER A 237 1.11 -5.13 22.03
C SER A 237 2.31 -4.76 21.15
N ARG A 238 2.49 -5.42 20.00
CA ARG A 238 3.64 -5.24 19.11
C ARG A 238 3.29 -4.65 17.74
N VAL A 239 2.01 -4.48 17.43
CA VAL A 239 1.56 -4.08 16.09
C VAL A 239 0.94 -2.69 16.09
N PHE A 240 1.49 -1.80 15.26
CA PHE A 240 0.79 -0.61 14.79
C PHE A 240 -0.02 -1.01 13.56
N LEU A 241 -1.34 -0.96 13.64
CA LEU A 241 -2.20 -1.16 12.48
C LEU A 241 -2.38 0.17 11.75
N LEU A 242 -1.97 0.21 10.49
CA LEU A 242 -2.11 1.35 9.60
C LEU A 242 -3.26 1.11 8.63
N GLY A 243 -4.40 1.73 8.91
CA GLY A 243 -5.60 1.58 8.11
C GLY A 243 -5.79 2.70 7.09
N SER A 244 -6.42 2.37 5.96
CA SER A 244 -6.72 3.33 4.90
C SER A 244 -8.11 3.12 4.35
N PHE A 245 -8.89 4.20 4.22
CA PHE A 245 -10.19 4.19 3.54
C PHE A 245 -10.08 4.56 2.04
N SER A 246 -8.86 4.84 1.54
CA SER A 246 -8.65 5.27 0.16
C SER A 246 -9.02 4.21 -0.87
N LYS A 247 -8.90 2.93 -0.53
CA LYS A 247 -9.25 1.83 -1.45
C LYS A 247 -10.65 1.31 -1.20
N SER A 248 -11.06 1.23 0.06
CA SER A 248 -12.33 0.65 0.48
C SER A 248 -13.52 1.61 0.42
N ILE A 249 -13.31 2.93 0.43
CA ILE A 249 -14.35 3.94 0.21
C ILE A 249 -14.01 4.71 -1.07
N PHE A 250 -13.24 5.80 -0.99
CA PHE A 250 -12.62 6.46 -2.13
C PHE A 250 -11.48 7.39 -1.71
N PRO A 251 -10.46 7.58 -2.58
CA PRO A 251 -9.23 8.25 -2.21
C PRO A 251 -9.37 9.75 -1.92
N GLY A 252 -10.38 10.41 -2.50
CA GLY A 252 -10.62 11.85 -2.35
C GLY A 252 -10.94 12.29 -0.93
N LEU A 253 -11.45 11.39 -0.06
CA LEU A 253 -11.71 11.68 1.36
C LEU A 253 -10.43 11.91 2.17
N ARG A 254 -9.29 11.42 1.71
CA ARG A 254 -8.03 11.51 2.46
C ARG A 254 -8.16 11.01 3.90
N MET A 255 -8.73 9.83 4.10
CA MET A 255 -9.00 9.27 5.42
C MET A 255 -8.20 7.97 5.65
N GLY A 256 -7.58 7.89 6.81
CA GLY A 256 -6.89 6.72 7.34
C GLY A 256 -6.84 6.78 8.86
N TYR A 257 -6.19 5.81 9.47
CA TYR A 257 -6.05 5.76 10.93
C TYR A 257 -4.83 4.91 11.33
N VAL A 258 -4.38 5.12 12.56
CA VAL A 258 -3.42 4.25 13.25
C VAL A 258 -4.11 3.66 14.47
N VAL A 259 -4.01 2.35 14.68
CA VAL A 259 -4.28 1.74 15.98
C VAL A 259 -2.93 1.46 16.64
N ALA A 260 -2.60 2.25 17.65
CA ALA A 260 -1.35 2.10 18.37
C ALA A 260 -1.33 0.79 19.18
N PRO A 261 -0.13 0.21 19.42
CA PRO A 261 -0.01 -0.91 20.34
C PRO A 261 -0.39 -0.50 21.76
N GLU A 262 -0.99 -1.43 22.49
CA GLU A 262 -1.20 -1.30 23.90
C GLU A 262 0.16 -1.41 24.60
N GLY A 263 0.53 -0.41 25.39
CA GLY A 263 1.86 -0.34 25.97
C GLY A 263 1.87 0.28 27.35
N THR A 264 2.83 -0.15 28.17
CA THR A 264 3.04 0.25 29.57
C THR A 264 4.08 1.37 29.74
N GLY A 265 4.46 2.07 28.67
CA GLY A 265 5.43 3.16 28.73
C GLY A 265 4.90 4.40 29.45
N VAL A 266 5.80 5.28 29.90
CA VAL A 266 5.47 6.55 30.59
C VAL A 266 4.48 7.40 29.77
N MET A 267 4.56 7.35 28.45
CA MET A 267 3.61 8.00 27.54
C MET A 267 3.11 6.97 26.52
N PRO A 268 1.80 6.71 26.44
CA PRO A 268 1.22 5.82 25.42
C PRO A 268 1.57 6.28 24.01
N PHE A 269 1.71 5.34 23.07
CA PHE A 269 2.01 5.67 21.67
C PHE A 269 0.93 6.55 21.03
N SER A 270 -0.34 6.35 21.34
CA SER A 270 -1.42 7.21 20.85
C SER A 270 -1.24 8.67 21.28
N ALA A 271 -0.75 8.92 22.50
CA ALA A 271 -0.44 10.26 22.96
C ALA A 271 0.76 10.86 22.23
N ARG A 272 1.80 10.08 21.90
CA ARG A 272 2.93 10.54 21.07
C ARG A 272 2.47 10.89 19.65
N LEU A 273 1.64 10.02 19.03
CA LEU A 273 1.04 10.27 17.73
C LEU A 273 0.22 11.57 17.73
N CYS A 274 -0.65 11.76 18.73
CA CYS A 274 -1.45 12.98 18.87
C CYS A 274 -0.57 14.23 19.08
N LYS A 275 0.51 14.11 19.85
CA LYS A 275 1.44 15.22 20.07
C LYS A 275 2.13 15.64 18.76
N ALA A 276 2.63 14.69 17.98
CA ALA A 276 3.20 14.97 16.67
C ALA A 276 2.14 15.55 15.70
N LYS A 277 0.95 14.95 15.65
CA LYS A 277 -0.15 15.38 14.79
C LYS A 277 -0.62 16.81 15.11
N SER A 278 -0.67 17.19 16.38
CA SER A 278 -1.09 18.54 16.79
C SER A 278 -0.18 19.65 16.22
N LEU A 279 1.07 19.32 15.87
CA LEU A 279 2.04 20.24 15.28
C LEU A 279 2.05 20.22 13.75
N ILE A 280 1.48 19.16 13.12
CA ILE A 280 1.50 18.98 11.66
C ILE A 280 0.16 19.42 11.05
N THR A 281 -0.96 18.87 11.54
CA THR A 281 -2.28 19.06 10.95
C THR A 281 -3.35 19.47 11.98
N VAL A 282 -3.01 19.55 13.26
CA VAL A 282 -3.90 19.80 14.39
C VAL A 282 -4.92 18.67 14.58
N ASN A 283 -5.82 18.48 13.62
CA ASN A 283 -6.82 17.40 13.57
C ASN A 283 -7.18 17.07 12.13
N THR A 284 -7.75 15.88 11.91
CA THR A 284 -8.27 15.46 10.60
C THR A 284 -9.59 16.18 10.31
N PRO A 285 -9.86 16.59 9.05
CA PRO A 285 -11.09 17.28 8.68
C PRO A 285 -12.35 16.57 9.17
N ALA A 286 -13.15 17.26 9.97
CA ALA A 286 -14.34 16.69 10.61
C ALA A 286 -15.39 16.22 9.61
N LEU A 287 -15.55 16.93 8.48
CA LEU A 287 -16.49 16.53 7.41
C LEU A 287 -16.12 15.20 6.78
N CYS A 288 -14.82 14.97 6.49
CA CYS A 288 -14.38 13.69 5.95
C CYS A 288 -14.57 12.55 6.95
N GLN A 289 -14.29 12.81 8.23
CA GLN A 289 -14.56 11.85 9.30
C GLN A 289 -16.06 11.54 9.41
N ALA A 290 -16.93 12.54 9.31
CA ALA A 290 -18.38 12.35 9.37
C ALA A 290 -18.89 11.50 8.20
N VAL A 291 -18.37 11.69 6.99
CA VAL A 291 -18.71 10.84 5.83
C VAL A 291 -18.32 9.40 6.11
N VAL A 292 -17.07 9.14 6.50
CA VAL A 292 -16.58 7.79 6.78
C VAL A 292 -17.35 7.15 7.93
N GLY A 293 -17.48 7.85 9.07
CA GLY A 293 -18.21 7.35 10.23
C GLY A 293 -19.66 7.02 9.90
N GLY A 294 -20.33 7.89 9.14
CA GLY A 294 -21.70 7.65 8.70
C GLY A 294 -21.84 6.45 7.76
N LEU A 295 -20.90 6.25 6.84
CA LEU A 295 -20.89 5.06 5.98
C LEU A 295 -20.66 3.77 6.75
N LEU A 296 -19.77 3.78 7.76
CA LEU A 296 -19.58 2.63 8.65
C LEU A 296 -20.86 2.32 9.44
N LEU A 297 -21.51 3.34 10.01
CA LEU A 297 -22.79 3.18 10.72
C LEU A 297 -23.93 2.68 9.81
N GLU A 298 -23.98 3.14 8.55
CA GLU A 298 -24.99 2.71 7.57
C GLU A 298 -24.80 1.24 7.16
N ASN A 299 -23.56 0.76 7.15
CA ASN A 299 -23.22 -0.61 6.75
C ASN A 299 -22.95 -1.53 7.96
N ASN A 300 -23.57 -1.26 9.12
CA ASN A 300 -23.41 -2.05 10.35
C ASN A 300 -21.95 -2.26 10.74
N HIS A 301 -21.16 -1.20 10.67
CA HIS A 301 -19.72 -1.18 10.95
C HIS A 301 -18.90 -2.14 10.09
N SER A 302 -19.32 -2.42 8.82
CA SER A 302 -18.62 -3.34 7.92
C SER A 302 -18.20 -2.70 6.61
N LEU A 303 -16.90 -2.70 6.32
CA LEU A 303 -16.35 -2.38 5.00
C LEU A 303 -16.47 -3.56 4.03
N LYS A 304 -16.48 -4.81 4.52
CA LYS A 304 -16.71 -6.01 3.70
C LYS A 304 -18.08 -5.92 3.02
N GLY A 305 -19.11 -5.54 3.79
CA GLY A 305 -20.45 -5.31 3.26
C GLY A 305 -20.47 -4.24 2.15
N LEU A 306 -19.85 -3.10 2.43
CA LEU A 306 -19.76 -1.96 1.48
C LEU A 306 -19.00 -2.32 0.19
N ASN A 307 -17.97 -3.18 0.27
CA ASN A 307 -17.11 -3.48 -0.87
C ASN A 307 -17.49 -4.76 -1.63
N ARG A 308 -18.53 -5.48 -1.26
CA ARG A 308 -18.90 -6.77 -1.86
C ARG A 308 -19.01 -6.74 -3.38
N SER A 309 -19.68 -5.73 -3.92
CA SER A 309 -19.83 -5.56 -5.39
C SER A 309 -18.50 -5.20 -6.06
N ARG A 310 -17.69 -4.37 -5.41
CA ARG A 310 -16.37 -3.95 -5.90
C ARG A 310 -15.40 -5.13 -5.96
N VAL A 311 -15.39 -5.99 -4.94
CA VAL A 311 -14.58 -7.21 -4.90
C VAL A 311 -14.90 -8.11 -6.10
N LEU A 312 -16.20 -8.33 -6.40
CA LEU A 312 -16.62 -9.11 -7.56
C LEU A 312 -16.20 -8.46 -8.90
N SER A 313 -16.28 -7.14 -8.99
CA SER A 313 -15.85 -6.41 -10.18
C SER A 313 -14.35 -6.51 -10.41
N TYR A 314 -13.54 -6.29 -9.36
CA TYR A 314 -12.08 -6.40 -9.45
C TYR A 314 -11.61 -7.83 -9.70
N ALA A 315 -12.27 -8.84 -9.14
CA ALA A 315 -11.99 -10.25 -9.46
C ALA A 315 -12.14 -10.51 -10.98
N LYS A 316 -13.25 -10.04 -11.58
CA LYS A 316 -13.46 -10.17 -13.04
C LYS A 316 -12.39 -9.44 -13.86
N LYS A 317 -11.94 -8.24 -13.42
CA LYS A 317 -10.88 -7.49 -14.11
C LYS A 317 -9.53 -8.21 -14.00
N ARG A 318 -9.20 -8.80 -12.84
CA ARG A 318 -8.01 -9.64 -12.66
C ARG A 318 -8.04 -10.83 -13.60
N ASP A 319 -9.13 -11.59 -13.58
CA ASP A 319 -9.29 -12.79 -14.41
C ASP A 319 -9.15 -12.46 -15.88
N HIS A 320 -9.82 -11.40 -16.34
CA HIS A 320 -9.73 -10.92 -17.71
C HIS A 320 -8.30 -10.48 -18.09
N MET A 321 -7.56 -9.83 -17.18
CA MET A 321 -6.15 -9.48 -17.44
C MET A 321 -5.28 -10.73 -17.57
N ILE A 322 -5.50 -11.75 -16.72
CA ILE A 322 -4.79 -13.02 -16.80
C ILE A 322 -5.10 -13.72 -18.13
N GLU A 323 -6.37 -13.84 -18.54
CA GLU A 323 -6.77 -14.40 -19.83
C GLU A 323 -6.11 -13.65 -21.00
N CYS A 324 -6.00 -12.33 -20.92
CA CYS A 324 -5.29 -11.53 -21.92
C CYS A 324 -3.79 -11.86 -21.94
N LEU A 325 -3.15 -11.98 -20.80
CA LEU A 325 -1.73 -12.36 -20.71
C LEU A 325 -1.49 -13.76 -21.28
N GLU A 326 -2.32 -14.74 -20.93
CA GLU A 326 -2.24 -16.11 -21.45
C GLU A 326 -2.38 -16.18 -22.97
N ARG A 327 -3.31 -15.40 -23.53
CA ARG A 327 -3.54 -15.33 -24.97
C ARG A 327 -2.39 -14.64 -25.71
N GLU A 328 -1.88 -13.55 -25.18
CA GLU A 328 -0.86 -12.73 -25.85
C GLU A 328 0.57 -13.26 -25.63
N PHE A 329 0.82 -13.96 -24.53
CA PHE A 329 2.12 -14.55 -24.19
C PHE A 329 1.97 -16.06 -23.93
N PRO A 330 1.59 -16.85 -24.95
CA PRO A 330 1.38 -18.28 -24.77
C PRO A 330 2.67 -18.94 -24.28
N SER A 331 2.57 -19.60 -23.13
CA SER A 331 3.69 -20.27 -22.47
C SER A 331 4.30 -21.31 -23.42
N ARG A 332 5.57 -21.15 -23.75
CA ARG A 332 6.42 -22.23 -24.23
C ARG A 332 7.22 -22.69 -23.02
N VAL A 333 6.79 -23.76 -22.39
CA VAL A 333 7.52 -24.40 -21.30
C VAL A 333 8.99 -24.59 -21.71
N ASP A 334 9.94 -24.16 -20.88
CA ASP A 334 11.39 -24.31 -21.04
C ASP A 334 12.08 -23.51 -22.17
N THR A 335 11.51 -22.40 -22.63
CA THR A 335 12.21 -21.53 -23.58
C THR A 335 12.87 -20.36 -22.83
N PRO A 336 14.20 -20.15 -22.92
CA PRO A 336 14.83 -18.93 -22.42
C PRO A 336 14.19 -17.71 -23.05
N GLY A 337 13.77 -16.74 -22.21
CA GLY A 337 13.14 -15.53 -22.68
C GLY A 337 11.60 -15.53 -22.60
N THR A 338 11.01 -16.40 -21.78
CA THR A 338 9.57 -16.46 -21.57
C THR A 338 9.10 -15.33 -20.63
N VAL A 339 7.97 -14.72 -20.95
CA VAL A 339 7.25 -13.81 -20.05
C VAL A 339 6.43 -14.64 -19.06
N THR A 340 6.55 -14.35 -17.77
CA THR A 340 5.80 -15.04 -16.71
C THR A 340 5.09 -14.03 -15.81
N TRP A 341 4.06 -14.45 -15.09
CA TRP A 341 3.32 -13.60 -14.17
C TRP A 341 2.78 -14.39 -12.98
N ASN A 342 2.49 -13.68 -11.89
CA ASN A 342 1.84 -14.27 -10.73
C ASN A 342 0.29 -14.30 -10.90
N HIS A 343 -0.37 -15.14 -10.10
CA HIS A 343 -1.83 -15.23 -10.00
C HIS A 343 -2.28 -14.76 -8.61
N PRO A 344 -2.48 -13.43 -8.42
CA PRO A 344 -2.80 -12.90 -7.10
C PRO A 344 -4.21 -13.29 -6.65
N ALA A 345 -4.34 -13.77 -5.41
CA ALA A 345 -5.63 -14.07 -4.80
C ALA A 345 -6.44 -12.82 -4.40
N GLY A 346 -5.92 -11.63 -4.67
CA GLY A 346 -6.55 -10.35 -4.34
C GLY A 346 -5.69 -9.14 -4.71
N GLY A 347 -6.04 -7.98 -4.18
CA GLY A 347 -5.32 -6.72 -4.45
C GLY A 347 -5.65 -6.11 -5.82
N PHE A 348 -4.76 -5.29 -6.34
CA PHE A 348 -4.99 -4.49 -7.55
C PHE A 348 -3.95 -4.73 -8.64
N PHE A 349 -2.99 -5.65 -8.42
CA PHE A 349 -1.81 -5.76 -9.24
C PHE A 349 -1.52 -7.19 -9.68
N ILE A 350 -0.93 -7.30 -10.88
CA ILE A 350 -0.24 -8.49 -11.37
C ILE A 350 1.22 -8.09 -11.59
N ASN A 351 2.15 -8.92 -11.11
CA ASN A 351 3.59 -8.73 -11.35
C ASN A 351 4.03 -9.64 -12.50
N VAL A 352 4.62 -9.04 -13.53
CA VAL A 352 5.05 -9.74 -14.76
C VAL A 352 6.56 -9.70 -14.84
N SER A 353 7.21 -10.85 -15.04
CA SER A 353 8.64 -10.99 -15.28
C SER A 353 8.93 -11.04 -16.78
N LEU A 354 9.88 -10.21 -17.22
CA LEU A 354 10.29 -10.07 -18.61
C LEU A 354 11.67 -10.69 -18.80
N PRO A 355 12.02 -11.13 -20.03
CA PRO A 355 13.33 -11.69 -20.34
C PRO A 355 14.42 -10.62 -20.54
N PHE A 356 14.14 -9.36 -20.19
CA PHE A 356 15.06 -8.23 -20.31
C PHE A 356 14.81 -7.20 -19.22
N VAL A 357 15.78 -6.32 -19.03
CA VAL A 357 15.68 -5.21 -18.07
C VAL A 357 14.61 -4.21 -18.53
N PHE A 358 13.72 -3.86 -17.61
CA PHE A 358 12.65 -2.88 -17.84
C PHE A 358 12.71 -1.82 -16.74
N GLY A 359 13.22 -0.66 -17.09
CA GLY A 359 13.38 0.49 -16.19
C GLY A 359 12.56 1.70 -16.64
N HIS A 360 12.97 2.86 -16.18
CA HIS A 360 12.33 4.14 -16.51
C HIS A 360 12.37 4.44 -18.02
N SER A 361 13.51 4.17 -18.69
CA SER A 361 13.66 4.39 -20.13
C SER A 361 12.68 3.56 -20.95
N GLU A 362 12.58 2.27 -20.61
CA GLU A 362 11.67 1.32 -21.25
C GLU A 362 10.20 1.69 -21.02
N MET A 363 9.87 2.18 -19.83
CA MET A 363 8.53 2.70 -19.53
C MET A 363 8.17 3.89 -20.43
N CYS A 364 9.08 4.85 -20.58
CA CYS A 364 8.88 6.02 -21.44
C CYS A 364 8.74 5.61 -22.92
N GLU A 365 9.58 4.69 -23.40
CA GLU A 365 9.50 4.14 -24.76
C GLU A 365 8.15 3.45 -25.01
N CYS A 366 7.73 2.60 -24.05
CA CYS A 366 6.46 1.87 -24.11
C CYS A 366 5.26 2.83 -24.16
N ALA A 367 5.26 3.86 -23.31
CA ALA A 367 4.22 4.88 -23.29
C ALA A 367 4.16 5.66 -24.62
N LYS A 368 5.29 6.15 -25.11
CA LYS A 368 5.37 7.04 -26.26
C LYS A 368 5.11 6.34 -27.60
N HIS A 369 5.65 5.11 -27.79
CA HIS A 369 5.64 4.45 -29.09
C HIS A 369 4.61 3.33 -29.19
N PHE A 370 4.16 2.78 -28.05
CA PHE A 370 3.16 1.72 -28.00
C PHE A 370 1.86 2.14 -27.31
N ASN A 371 1.76 3.37 -26.83
CA ASN A 371 0.58 3.94 -26.18
C ASN A 371 0.05 3.06 -25.03
N VAL A 372 0.96 2.50 -24.23
CA VAL A 372 0.63 1.78 -22.99
C VAL A 372 1.64 2.10 -21.90
N ILE A 373 1.15 2.38 -20.69
CA ILE A 373 1.99 2.67 -19.53
C ILE A 373 1.93 1.46 -18.60
N VAL A 374 3.06 0.78 -18.44
CA VAL A 374 3.31 -0.26 -17.44
C VAL A 374 4.40 0.23 -16.49
N PHE A 375 4.40 -0.23 -15.22
CA PHE A 375 5.28 0.39 -14.23
C PHE A 375 6.41 -0.54 -13.81
N PRO A 376 7.70 -0.12 -13.95
CA PRO A 376 8.84 -0.92 -13.54
C PRO A 376 8.81 -1.23 -12.04
N THR A 377 8.92 -2.49 -11.67
CA THR A 377 8.96 -2.90 -10.25
C THR A 377 10.25 -2.44 -9.57
N SER A 378 11.33 -2.26 -10.34
CA SER A 378 12.60 -1.70 -9.86
C SER A 378 12.49 -0.29 -9.25
N LEU A 379 11.50 0.52 -9.66
CA LEU A 379 11.26 1.84 -9.05
C LEU A 379 10.69 1.76 -7.62
N PHE A 380 10.31 0.58 -7.17
CA PHE A 380 9.95 0.30 -5.79
C PHE A 380 11.07 -0.37 -4.98
N SER A 381 12.23 -0.65 -5.62
CA SER A 381 13.37 -1.32 -4.99
C SER A 381 14.37 -0.31 -4.44
N LEU A 382 14.91 -0.61 -3.26
CA LEU A 382 16.02 0.12 -2.63
C LEU A 382 17.39 -0.43 -3.07
N THR A 383 17.43 -1.67 -3.59
CA THR A 383 18.65 -2.38 -4.02
C THR A 383 18.81 -2.42 -5.53
N ASN A 384 17.88 -1.86 -6.30
CA ASN A 384 17.76 -2.02 -7.75
C ASN A 384 17.64 -3.49 -8.21
N GLU A 385 17.11 -4.35 -7.36
CA GLU A 385 16.66 -5.69 -7.74
C GLU A 385 15.32 -5.62 -8.50
N ALA A 386 14.81 -6.75 -8.96
CA ALA A 386 13.58 -6.83 -9.75
C ALA A 386 13.60 -6.00 -11.06
N VAL A 387 14.79 -5.80 -11.63
CA VAL A 387 14.99 -4.97 -12.84
C VAL A 387 14.32 -5.53 -14.09
N THR A 388 13.90 -6.80 -14.08
CA THR A 388 13.17 -7.45 -15.17
C THR A 388 11.67 -7.54 -14.92
N GLN A 389 11.17 -6.95 -13.84
CA GLN A 389 9.77 -7.07 -13.45
C GLN A 389 9.00 -5.78 -13.70
N VAL A 390 7.74 -5.94 -14.10
CA VAL A 390 6.78 -4.84 -14.25
C VAL A 390 5.51 -5.14 -13.45
N ARG A 391 4.96 -4.11 -12.83
CA ARG A 391 3.67 -4.16 -12.15
C ARG A 391 2.57 -3.68 -13.10
N LEU A 392 1.55 -4.50 -13.31
CA LEU A 392 0.32 -4.16 -14.02
C LEU A 392 -0.81 -3.97 -13.03
N SER A 393 -1.52 -2.86 -13.12
CA SER A 393 -2.74 -2.60 -12.35
C SER A 393 -3.97 -2.84 -13.21
N PHE A 394 -4.89 -3.67 -12.71
CA PHE A 394 -6.20 -3.91 -13.34
C PHE A 394 -7.33 -3.09 -12.71
N SER A 395 -7.05 -2.33 -11.65
CA SER A 395 -8.10 -1.73 -10.82
C SER A 395 -8.87 -0.63 -11.54
N ASN A 396 -8.22 0.23 -12.31
CA ASN A 396 -8.87 1.42 -12.92
C ASN A 396 -9.23 1.25 -14.40
N ALA A 397 -8.54 0.38 -15.15
CA ALA A 397 -8.81 0.18 -16.56
C ALA A 397 -10.11 -0.62 -16.81
N ALA A 398 -10.87 -0.26 -17.84
CA ALA A 398 -12.00 -1.04 -18.33
C ALA A 398 -11.52 -2.33 -19.01
N ALA A 399 -12.38 -3.36 -19.10
CA ALA A 399 -12.02 -4.65 -19.70
C ALA A 399 -11.51 -4.50 -21.15
N ALA A 400 -12.14 -3.65 -21.96
CA ALA A 400 -11.69 -3.38 -23.32
C ALA A 400 -10.31 -2.69 -23.35
N GLU A 401 -10.04 -1.80 -22.42
CA GLU A 401 -8.74 -1.13 -22.27
C GLU A 401 -7.67 -2.14 -21.85
N ILE A 402 -7.97 -3.03 -20.90
CA ILE A 402 -7.05 -4.11 -20.50
C ILE A 402 -6.66 -4.95 -21.72
N THR A 403 -7.64 -5.39 -22.53
CA THR A 403 -7.39 -6.18 -23.75
C THR A 403 -6.45 -5.42 -24.69
N GLN A 404 -6.75 -4.15 -24.97
CA GLN A 404 -5.95 -3.33 -25.87
C GLN A 404 -4.55 -3.06 -25.32
N ALA A 405 -4.45 -2.77 -24.03
CA ALA A 405 -3.19 -2.48 -23.37
C ALA A 405 -2.24 -3.70 -23.36
N ILE A 406 -2.75 -4.89 -23.06
CA ILE A 406 -1.92 -6.11 -23.07
C ILE A 406 -1.47 -6.44 -24.51
N GLY A 407 -2.30 -6.26 -25.53
CA GLY A 407 -1.87 -6.40 -26.93
C GLY A 407 -0.77 -5.41 -27.35
N ARG A 408 -0.88 -4.15 -26.92
CA ARG A 408 0.16 -3.13 -27.13
C ARG A 408 1.44 -3.46 -26.38
N PHE A 409 1.33 -3.93 -25.15
CA PHE A 409 2.47 -4.36 -24.33
C PHE A 409 3.18 -5.56 -24.97
N ARG A 410 2.44 -6.54 -25.52
CA ARG A 410 3.02 -7.63 -26.31
C ARG A 410 3.85 -7.11 -27.46
N ALA A 411 3.29 -6.19 -28.27
CA ALA A 411 4.01 -5.63 -29.43
C ALA A 411 5.34 -4.96 -29.00
N TYR A 412 5.35 -4.27 -27.85
CA TYR A 412 6.58 -3.74 -27.25
C TYR A 412 7.57 -4.86 -26.89
N VAL A 413 7.13 -5.86 -26.14
CA VAL A 413 7.98 -6.98 -25.69
C VAL A 413 8.59 -7.71 -26.87
N GLU A 414 7.81 -8.01 -27.90
CA GLU A 414 8.30 -8.66 -29.14
C GLU A 414 9.33 -7.80 -29.88
N SER A 415 9.13 -6.47 -29.91
CA SER A 415 10.10 -5.53 -30.49
C SER A 415 11.43 -5.58 -29.78
N ARG A 416 11.42 -5.60 -28.43
CA ARG A 416 12.65 -5.67 -27.60
C ARG A 416 13.36 -7.01 -27.77
N ILE A 417 12.65 -8.13 -27.74
CA ILE A 417 13.24 -9.47 -27.94
C ILE A 417 13.92 -9.56 -29.31
N ARG A 418 13.30 -9.04 -30.38
CA ARG A 418 13.91 -8.99 -31.71
C ARG A 418 15.19 -8.16 -31.76
N GLN A 419 15.26 -7.05 -31.04
CA GLN A 419 16.47 -6.22 -30.96
C GLN A 419 17.62 -6.89 -30.20
N MET A 420 17.30 -7.76 -29.24
CA MET A 420 18.27 -8.50 -28.43
C MET A 420 18.80 -9.76 -29.12
N SER A 421 18.03 -10.34 -30.03
CA SER A 421 18.49 -11.48 -30.84
C SER A 421 19.62 -11.00 -31.73
N PRO A 422 20.83 -11.64 -31.70
CA PRO A 422 21.91 -11.25 -32.58
C PRO A 422 21.36 -11.32 -34.02
N ARG A 423 21.52 -10.25 -34.79
CA ARG A 423 21.28 -10.29 -36.23
C ARG A 423 22.08 -11.48 -36.73
N GLY A 424 21.36 -12.52 -37.18
CA GLY A 424 21.99 -13.68 -37.75
C GLY A 424 23.03 -13.19 -38.75
N ALA A 425 24.24 -13.70 -38.60
CA ALA A 425 25.29 -13.52 -39.58
C ALA A 425 24.64 -13.84 -40.93
N ALA A 426 24.32 -12.79 -41.70
CA ALA A 426 24.06 -12.97 -43.10
C ALA A 426 25.36 -13.54 -43.67
N GLY A 427 25.35 -14.85 -43.91
CA GLY A 427 26.44 -15.52 -44.58
C GLY A 427 26.57 -14.91 -45.99
N ASP A 428 27.76 -14.53 -46.25
CA ASP A 428 28.28 -14.46 -47.61
C ASP A 428 28.27 -15.85 -48.27
#